data_093e9040b898c1d77a225676b11cfc81
#
_entry.id   093e9040b898c1d77a225676b11cfc81
#
_cell.length_a   1.000
_cell.length_b   1.000
_cell.length_c   1.000
_cell.angle_alpha   90.00
_cell.angle_beta   90.00
_cell.angle_gamma   90.00
#
_symmetry.space_group_name_H-M   'P 1'
#
loop_
_entity.id
_entity.type
_entity.pdbx_description
1 polymer ?
#
loop_
_entity_poly.entity_id
_entity_poly.type
_entity_poly.pdbx_seq_one_letter_code
_entity_poly.pdbx_strand_id
1 'polypeptide(L)'
;NMINDVMRFLDNVLSDFINKAPDQFKDAKYSAERERSVGLGVMGFHSFLQKNRIPLESVMAKSWNKKIFKDIDAKVNQASKDLAEERGACPDAAEYGYQERFSNKTAIAPTASISIICGGASPGVEPIAANSYTHKTLSGSFNVKNRYLEEILESHGKNDDETWSSITTNQGSISHLDFLTDLEKDVFKTAFELNQN
;
A
#
# COMPACT_ATOMS: atom_id res chain seq x y z
N ASN A 1 -12.75 -2.40 -15.34
CA ASN A 1 -12.10 -3.07 -14.21
C ASN A 1 -10.86 -2.29 -13.84
N MET A 2 -10.84 -1.69 -12.64
CA MET A 2 -9.76 -0.80 -12.18
C MET A 2 -8.35 -1.37 -12.40
N ILE A 3 -8.11 -2.66 -12.13
CA ILE A 3 -6.78 -3.27 -12.34
C ILE A 3 -6.39 -3.26 -13.82
N ASN A 4 -7.29 -3.61 -14.72
CA ASN A 4 -7.01 -3.55 -16.17
C ASN A 4 -6.68 -2.13 -16.62
N ASP A 5 -7.41 -1.14 -16.10
CA ASP A 5 -7.20 0.26 -16.47
C ASP A 5 -5.83 0.76 -15.97
N VAL A 6 -5.44 0.37 -14.75
CA VAL A 6 -4.11 0.70 -14.19
C VAL A 6 -2.99 -0.01 -14.95
N MET A 7 -3.14 -1.30 -15.28
CA MET A 7 -2.13 -2.03 -16.05
C MET A 7 -1.95 -1.42 -17.45
N ARG A 8 -3.05 -1.04 -18.11
CA ARG A 8 -3.00 -0.31 -19.40
C ARG A 8 -2.34 1.06 -19.26
N PHE A 9 -2.62 1.78 -18.18
CA PHE A 9 -1.97 3.06 -17.88
C PHE A 9 -0.45 2.89 -17.73
N LEU A 10 -0.01 1.89 -16.96
CA LEU A 10 1.42 1.59 -16.79
C LEU A 10 2.10 1.20 -18.11
N ASP A 11 1.44 0.41 -18.96
CA ASP A 11 1.92 0.09 -20.31
C ASP A 11 2.07 1.34 -21.18
N ASN A 12 1.13 2.28 -21.08
CA ASN A 12 1.21 3.56 -21.79
C ASN A 12 2.38 4.42 -21.28
N VAL A 13 2.62 4.46 -19.98
CA VAL A 13 3.76 5.19 -19.38
C VAL A 13 5.08 4.62 -19.88
N LEU A 14 5.23 3.29 -19.92
CA LEU A 14 6.42 2.66 -20.50
C LEU A 14 6.59 3.01 -21.99
N SER A 15 5.51 2.94 -22.75
CA SER A 15 5.55 3.28 -24.19
C SER A 15 5.94 4.74 -24.43
N ASP A 16 5.42 5.65 -23.60
CA ASP A 16 5.78 7.08 -23.68
C ASP A 16 7.27 7.30 -23.37
N PHE A 17 7.80 6.64 -22.32
CA PHE A 17 9.21 6.67 -21.98
C PHE A 17 10.07 6.11 -23.13
N ILE A 18 9.76 4.93 -23.64
CA ILE A 18 10.49 4.28 -24.75
C ILE A 18 10.57 5.20 -25.98
N ASN A 19 9.45 5.88 -26.31
CA ASN A 19 9.37 6.74 -27.48
C ASN A 19 10.09 8.09 -27.31
N LYS A 20 10.14 8.62 -26.08
CA LYS A 20 10.63 9.99 -25.79
C LYS A 20 12.00 10.03 -25.09
N ALA A 21 12.48 8.90 -24.55
CA ALA A 21 13.74 8.87 -23.83
C ALA A 21 14.90 9.29 -24.74
N PRO A 22 15.72 10.28 -24.36
CA PRO A 22 16.88 10.68 -25.11
C PRO A 22 17.97 9.59 -25.12
N ASP A 23 18.88 9.67 -26.08
CA ASP A 23 19.92 8.65 -26.32
C ASP A 23 20.82 8.36 -25.11
N GLN A 24 20.94 9.31 -24.19
CA GLN A 24 21.68 9.11 -22.93
C GLN A 24 21.09 8.01 -22.07
N PHE A 25 19.80 7.68 -22.24
CA PHE A 25 19.07 6.64 -21.51
C PHE A 25 18.89 5.35 -22.31
N LYS A 26 19.73 5.09 -23.31
CA LYS A 26 19.63 3.93 -24.22
C LYS A 26 19.52 2.58 -23.48
N ASP A 27 20.29 2.40 -22.39
CA ASP A 27 20.28 1.15 -21.63
C ASP A 27 18.97 0.97 -20.85
N ALA A 28 18.44 2.04 -20.23
CA ALA A 28 17.14 2.02 -19.59
C ALA A 28 16.00 1.83 -20.60
N LYS A 29 16.12 2.47 -21.79
CA LYS A 29 15.16 2.28 -22.88
C LYS A 29 15.16 0.84 -23.36
N TYR A 30 16.34 0.24 -23.57
CA TYR A 30 16.49 -1.16 -23.96
C TYR A 30 15.84 -2.11 -22.94
N SER A 31 16.10 -1.93 -21.64
CA SER A 31 15.47 -2.72 -20.59
C SER A 31 13.94 -2.55 -20.59
N ALA A 32 13.45 -1.31 -20.72
CA ALA A 32 12.02 -1.03 -20.80
C ALA A 32 11.33 -1.68 -22.01
N GLU A 33 11.99 -1.71 -23.16
CA GLU A 33 11.50 -2.37 -24.38
C GLU A 33 11.45 -3.89 -24.22
N ARG A 34 12.53 -4.47 -23.68
CA ARG A 34 12.69 -5.92 -23.56
C ARG A 34 11.75 -6.53 -22.55
N GLU A 35 11.75 -5.99 -21.35
CA GLU A 35 11.04 -6.56 -20.20
C GLU A 35 9.61 -6.05 -20.06
N ARG A 36 9.37 -4.79 -20.41
CA ARG A 36 8.14 -4.06 -20.10
C ARG A 36 7.70 -4.26 -18.63
N SER A 37 8.65 -4.29 -17.71
CA SER A 37 8.39 -4.50 -16.28
C SER A 37 7.57 -3.36 -15.68
N VAL A 38 6.51 -3.70 -14.96
CA VAL A 38 5.69 -2.78 -14.19
C VAL A 38 5.54 -3.28 -12.77
N GLY A 39 5.16 -2.41 -11.84
CA GLY A 39 5.00 -2.76 -10.43
C GLY A 39 3.68 -2.26 -9.87
N LEU A 40 2.58 -2.96 -10.14
CA LEU A 40 1.32 -2.68 -9.45
C LEU A 40 1.47 -3.07 -7.97
N GLY A 41 1.26 -2.12 -7.08
CA GLY A 41 1.28 -2.33 -5.63
C GLY A 41 -0.01 -1.88 -4.97
N VAL A 42 -0.11 -2.12 -3.67
CA VAL A 42 -1.23 -1.67 -2.84
C VAL A 42 -0.70 -0.83 -1.68
N MET A 43 -1.55 0.03 -1.16
CA MET A 43 -1.33 0.71 0.11
C MET A 43 -2.62 0.69 0.93
N GLY A 44 -2.52 1.00 2.22
CA GLY A 44 -3.67 1.06 3.10
C GLY A 44 -4.13 -0.31 3.62
N PHE A 45 -3.31 -1.35 3.54
CA PHE A 45 -3.69 -2.68 4.03
C PHE A 45 -3.98 -2.67 5.53
N HIS A 46 -3.10 -2.08 6.34
CA HIS A 46 -3.34 -1.97 7.79
C HIS A 46 -4.55 -1.07 8.09
N SER A 47 -4.70 0.05 7.39
CA SER A 47 -5.89 0.90 7.49
C SER A 47 -7.20 0.16 7.18
N PHE A 48 -7.18 -0.72 6.17
CA PHE A 48 -8.32 -1.59 5.86
C PHE A 48 -8.65 -2.52 7.03
N LEU A 49 -7.65 -3.13 7.64
CA LEU A 49 -7.84 -4.00 8.80
C LEU A 49 -8.39 -3.22 10.01
N GLN A 50 -7.81 -2.06 10.33
CA GLN A 50 -8.25 -1.19 11.42
C GLN A 50 -9.69 -0.72 11.22
N LYS A 51 -10.06 -0.30 10.01
CA LYS A 51 -11.45 0.05 9.67
C LYS A 51 -12.44 -1.08 9.96
N ASN A 52 -12.01 -2.32 9.73
CA ASN A 52 -12.84 -3.52 9.94
C ASN A 52 -12.66 -4.15 11.34
N ARG A 53 -11.95 -3.49 12.24
CA ARG A 53 -11.67 -3.96 13.61
C ARG A 53 -10.99 -5.33 13.64
N ILE A 54 -10.05 -5.55 12.74
CA ILE A 54 -9.30 -6.80 12.58
C ILE A 54 -7.85 -6.58 13.03
N PRO A 55 -7.38 -7.25 14.10
CA PRO A 55 -5.96 -7.23 14.45
C PRO A 55 -5.08 -7.80 13.35
N LEU A 56 -3.94 -7.15 13.07
CA LEU A 56 -3.01 -7.57 12.01
C LEU A 56 -2.47 -8.99 12.23
N GLU A 57 -2.23 -9.39 13.48
CA GLU A 57 -1.70 -10.72 13.85
C GLU A 57 -2.77 -11.84 13.79
N SER A 58 -4.03 -11.49 13.52
CA SER A 58 -5.15 -12.44 13.54
C SER A 58 -5.20 -13.36 12.31
N VAL A 59 -5.84 -14.51 12.48
CA VAL A 59 -6.15 -15.45 11.38
C VAL A 59 -7.05 -14.77 10.33
N MET A 60 -7.92 -13.85 10.74
CA MET A 60 -8.78 -13.09 9.84
C MET A 60 -7.96 -12.18 8.92
N ALA A 61 -6.93 -11.50 9.45
CA ALA A 61 -6.03 -10.68 8.65
C ALA A 61 -5.28 -11.53 7.60
N LYS A 62 -4.78 -12.71 7.99
CA LYS A 62 -4.16 -13.68 7.07
C LYS A 62 -5.12 -14.12 5.96
N SER A 63 -6.40 -14.34 6.29
CA SER A 63 -7.44 -14.71 5.33
C SER A 63 -7.69 -13.58 4.32
N TRP A 64 -7.83 -12.34 4.79
CA TRP A 64 -7.99 -11.16 3.93
C TRP A 64 -6.77 -10.93 3.05
N ASN A 65 -5.56 -11.03 3.59
CA ASN A 65 -4.33 -10.94 2.82
C ASN A 65 -4.36 -11.93 1.64
N LYS A 66 -4.58 -13.21 1.92
CA LYS A 66 -4.66 -14.25 0.89
C LYS A 66 -5.74 -13.96 -0.16
N LYS A 67 -6.93 -13.51 0.26
CA LYS A 67 -8.06 -13.23 -0.64
C LYS A 67 -7.75 -12.04 -1.56
N ILE A 68 -7.25 -10.93 -1.00
CA ILE A 68 -6.96 -9.70 -1.75
C ILE A 68 -5.85 -9.96 -2.77
N PHE A 69 -4.72 -10.52 -2.35
CA PHE A 69 -3.58 -10.71 -3.25
C PHE A 69 -3.80 -11.81 -4.30
N LYS A 70 -4.60 -12.84 -3.98
CA LYS A 70 -5.02 -13.82 -4.99
C LYS A 70 -5.90 -13.19 -6.08
N ASP A 71 -6.82 -12.29 -5.72
CA ASP A 71 -7.67 -11.57 -6.68
C ASP A 71 -6.86 -10.61 -7.55
N ILE A 72 -5.92 -9.87 -6.92
CA ILE A 72 -5.01 -8.97 -7.65
C ILE A 72 -4.15 -9.77 -8.63
N ASP A 73 -3.51 -10.84 -8.20
CA ASP A 73 -2.65 -11.68 -9.03
C ASP A 73 -3.40 -12.22 -10.25
N ALA A 74 -4.59 -12.78 -10.04
CA ALA A 74 -5.41 -13.28 -11.13
C ALA A 74 -5.76 -12.20 -12.16
N LYS A 75 -6.14 -11.00 -11.70
CA LYS A 75 -6.53 -9.88 -12.57
C LYS A 75 -5.33 -9.25 -13.30
N VAL A 76 -4.19 -9.14 -12.64
CA VAL A 76 -2.96 -8.62 -13.22
C VAL A 76 -2.44 -9.57 -14.31
N ASN A 77 -2.47 -10.88 -14.06
CA ASN A 77 -2.08 -11.88 -15.06
C ASN A 77 -3.02 -11.87 -16.26
N GLN A 78 -4.33 -11.74 -16.04
CA GLN A 78 -5.28 -11.63 -17.15
C GLN A 78 -5.07 -10.35 -17.96
N ALA A 79 -4.86 -9.20 -17.29
CA ALA A 79 -4.60 -7.92 -17.96
C ALA A 79 -3.31 -7.95 -18.80
N SER A 80 -2.28 -8.65 -18.33
CA SER A 80 -1.04 -8.84 -19.08
C SER A 80 -1.26 -9.63 -20.39
N LYS A 81 -2.05 -10.71 -20.30
CA LYS A 81 -2.41 -11.53 -21.48
C LYS A 81 -3.27 -10.75 -22.48
N ASP A 82 -4.31 -10.08 -22.01
CA ASP A 82 -5.17 -9.25 -22.86
C ASP A 82 -4.37 -8.16 -23.59
N LEU A 83 -3.44 -7.51 -22.91
CA LEU A 83 -2.54 -6.51 -23.51
C LEU A 83 -1.52 -7.14 -24.46
N ALA A 84 -1.06 -8.36 -24.20
CA ALA A 84 -0.19 -9.08 -25.11
C ALA A 84 -0.91 -9.49 -26.42
N GLU A 85 -2.19 -9.85 -26.33
CA GLU A 85 -3.01 -10.11 -27.52
C GLU A 85 -3.25 -8.83 -28.35
N GLU A 86 -3.50 -7.70 -27.66
CA GLU A 86 -3.78 -6.42 -28.32
C GLU A 86 -2.53 -5.75 -28.90
N ARG A 87 -1.37 -5.83 -28.22
CA ARG A 87 -0.18 -5.01 -28.46
C ARG A 87 1.11 -5.80 -28.68
N GLY A 88 1.02 -7.12 -28.62
CA GLY A 88 2.17 -8.03 -28.65
C GLY A 88 2.76 -8.31 -27.27
N ALA A 89 3.33 -9.51 -27.11
CA ALA A 89 4.09 -9.87 -25.93
C ALA A 89 5.38 -9.03 -25.80
N CYS A 90 5.90 -8.85 -24.58
CA CYS A 90 7.22 -8.26 -24.45
C CYS A 90 8.29 -9.23 -25.01
N PRO A 91 9.40 -8.72 -25.58
CA PRO A 91 10.42 -9.56 -26.21
C PRO A 91 10.95 -10.68 -25.31
N ASP A 92 11.22 -10.38 -24.04
CA ASP A 92 11.73 -11.38 -23.11
C ASP A 92 10.73 -12.51 -22.84
N ALA A 93 9.45 -12.20 -22.67
CA ALA A 93 8.42 -13.24 -22.54
C ALA A 93 8.30 -14.07 -23.83
N ALA A 94 8.31 -13.43 -24.99
CA ALA A 94 8.19 -14.09 -26.28
C ALA A 94 9.34 -15.06 -26.57
N GLU A 95 10.57 -14.72 -26.18
CA GLU A 95 11.75 -15.59 -26.33
C GLU A 95 11.60 -16.91 -25.56
N TYR A 96 10.88 -16.91 -24.45
CA TYR A 96 10.58 -18.11 -23.66
C TYR A 96 9.22 -18.73 -23.98
N GLY A 97 8.55 -18.27 -25.04
CA GLY A 97 7.26 -18.80 -25.48
C GLY A 97 6.05 -18.38 -24.65
N TYR A 98 6.18 -17.32 -23.84
CA TYR A 98 5.07 -16.80 -23.02
C TYR A 98 4.35 -15.66 -23.76
N GLN A 99 3.01 -15.70 -23.75
CA GLN A 99 2.17 -14.64 -24.26
C GLN A 99 1.82 -13.67 -23.12
N GLU A 100 2.81 -12.87 -22.73
CA GLU A 100 2.71 -11.91 -21.61
C GLU A 100 3.20 -10.52 -22.06
N ARG A 101 2.43 -9.48 -21.71
CA ARG A 101 2.84 -8.09 -22.03
C ARG A 101 3.96 -7.61 -21.13
N PHE A 102 4.05 -8.13 -19.91
CA PHE A 102 5.00 -7.70 -18.88
C PHE A 102 5.78 -8.91 -18.34
N SER A 103 7.08 -8.74 -18.15
CA SER A 103 7.92 -9.74 -17.47
C SER A 103 7.67 -9.74 -15.95
N ASN A 104 7.52 -8.56 -15.36
CA ASN A 104 7.13 -8.36 -13.96
C ASN A 104 5.89 -7.46 -13.89
N LYS A 105 4.98 -7.76 -12.98
CA LYS A 105 3.65 -7.16 -12.94
C LYS A 105 3.30 -6.47 -11.62
N THR A 106 3.90 -6.92 -10.53
CA THR A 106 3.59 -6.44 -9.17
C THR A 106 4.84 -6.06 -8.40
N ALA A 107 4.72 -5.09 -7.51
CA ALA A 107 5.77 -4.70 -6.58
C ALA A 107 5.17 -4.16 -5.30
N ILE A 108 5.89 -4.32 -4.19
CA ILE A 108 5.55 -3.70 -2.90
C ILE A 108 6.41 -2.46 -2.75
N ALA A 109 5.79 -1.29 -2.83
CA ALA A 109 6.45 0.00 -2.64
C ALA A 109 6.12 0.58 -1.26
N PRO A 110 7.04 1.34 -0.62
CA PRO A 110 6.80 1.96 0.68
C PRO A 110 5.62 2.95 0.69
N THR A 111 5.35 3.63 -0.40
CA THR A 111 4.26 4.62 -0.59
C THR A 111 4.18 5.70 0.50
N ALA A 112 5.32 6.07 1.12
CA ALA A 112 5.37 6.96 2.27
C ALA A 112 4.68 8.32 2.04
N SER A 113 4.94 8.97 0.90
CA SER A 113 4.33 10.26 0.55
C SER A 113 2.93 10.11 -0.06
N ILE A 114 2.74 9.10 -0.91
CA ILE A 114 1.47 8.86 -1.60
C ILE A 114 0.37 8.50 -0.60
N SER A 115 0.68 7.72 0.43
CA SER A 115 -0.28 7.35 1.47
C SER A 115 -0.85 8.56 2.22
N ILE A 116 -0.03 9.59 2.45
CA ILE A 116 -0.47 10.85 3.05
C ILE A 116 -1.43 11.60 2.11
N ILE A 117 -1.06 11.75 0.83
CA ILE A 117 -1.86 12.41 -0.20
C ILE A 117 -3.20 11.70 -0.40
N CYS A 118 -3.20 10.37 -0.34
CA CYS A 118 -4.41 9.54 -0.46
C CYS A 118 -5.19 9.43 0.85
N GLY A 119 -5.20 10.50 1.64
CA GLY A 119 -6.05 10.64 2.83
C GLY A 119 -5.49 9.97 4.09
N GLY A 120 -4.18 9.82 4.23
CA GLY A 120 -3.55 9.27 5.43
C GLY A 120 -3.78 7.77 5.61
N ALA A 121 -3.80 7.02 4.52
CA ALA A 121 -3.81 5.56 4.56
C ALA A 121 -2.46 5.02 5.10
N SER A 122 -2.46 3.80 5.63
CA SER A 122 -1.20 3.16 6.01
C SER A 122 -0.30 2.94 4.78
N PRO A 123 1.04 3.08 4.91
CA PRO A 123 1.94 2.94 3.78
C PRO A 123 2.05 1.47 3.34
N GLY A 124 1.94 1.22 2.05
CA GLY A 124 2.06 -0.12 1.47
C GLY A 124 1.19 -1.16 2.16
N VAL A 125 1.80 -2.29 2.47
CA VAL A 125 1.22 -3.38 3.26
C VAL A 125 1.65 -3.32 4.73
N GLU A 126 2.44 -2.33 5.09
CA GLU A 126 3.07 -2.19 6.40
C GLU A 126 2.06 -1.71 7.46
N PRO A 127 2.26 -2.11 8.72
CA PRO A 127 1.55 -1.50 9.84
C PRO A 127 2.00 -0.06 10.04
N ILE A 128 1.11 0.77 10.58
CA ILE A 128 1.45 2.15 10.94
C ILE A 128 2.51 2.19 12.04
N ALA A 129 3.40 3.16 11.95
CA ALA A 129 4.45 3.36 12.96
C ALA A 129 3.92 3.96 14.28
N ALA A 130 2.84 4.75 14.21
CA ALA A 130 2.22 5.41 15.35
C ALA A 130 0.77 5.79 15.06
N ASN A 131 -0.10 5.78 16.08
CA ASN A 131 -1.50 6.22 15.97
C ASN A 131 -1.64 7.76 16.06
N SER A 132 -0.63 8.44 16.60
CA SER A 132 -0.53 9.89 16.62
C SER A 132 0.93 10.31 16.49
N TYR A 133 1.21 11.26 15.61
CA TYR A 133 2.56 11.80 15.41
C TYR A 133 2.52 13.20 14.82
N THR A 134 3.62 13.93 14.99
CA THR A 134 3.79 15.24 14.36
C THR A 134 4.49 15.09 13.01
N HIS A 135 3.78 15.44 11.95
CA HIS A 135 4.34 15.51 10.60
C HIS A 135 4.91 16.90 10.34
N LYS A 136 6.22 16.97 10.10
CA LYS A 136 6.91 18.22 9.78
C LYS A 136 7.05 18.39 8.28
N THR A 137 6.62 19.54 7.78
CA THR A 137 6.75 19.95 6.38
C THR A 137 7.43 21.31 6.27
N LEU A 138 7.76 21.73 5.05
CA LEU A 138 8.27 23.10 4.81
C LEU A 138 7.26 24.18 5.22
N SER A 139 5.98 23.88 5.22
CA SER A 139 4.89 24.80 5.55
C SER A 139 4.52 24.80 7.04
N GLY A 140 5.13 23.95 7.85
CA GLY A 140 4.84 23.84 9.28
C GLY A 140 4.76 22.42 9.82
N SER A 141 4.30 22.30 11.05
CA SER A 141 4.11 21.02 11.74
C SER A 141 2.62 20.73 11.90
N PHE A 142 2.20 19.53 11.54
CA PHE A 142 0.82 19.08 11.62
C PHE A 142 0.72 17.83 12.48
N ASN A 143 -0.23 17.79 13.40
CA ASN A 143 -0.53 16.58 14.16
C ASN A 143 -1.41 15.66 13.31
N VAL A 144 -0.92 14.47 13.05
CA VAL A 144 -1.65 13.42 12.35
C VAL A 144 -2.22 12.46 13.38
N LYS A 145 -3.51 12.21 13.30
CA LYS A 145 -4.27 11.29 14.16
C LYS A 145 -4.82 10.13 13.31
N ASN A 146 -4.79 8.92 13.86
CA ASN A 146 -5.40 7.76 13.20
C ASN A 146 -6.93 7.89 13.26
N ARG A 147 -7.57 8.11 12.12
CA ARG A 147 -9.02 8.33 12.02
C ARG A 147 -9.87 7.18 12.53
N TYR A 148 -9.39 5.94 12.41
CA TYR A 148 -10.15 4.77 12.88
C TYR A 148 -10.04 4.59 14.38
N LEU A 149 -8.94 5.03 14.98
CA LEU A 149 -8.82 5.14 16.43
C LEU A 149 -9.66 6.30 16.96
N GLU A 150 -9.71 7.42 16.25
CA GLU A 150 -10.55 8.56 16.61
C GLU A 150 -12.02 8.15 16.78
N GLU A 151 -12.58 7.34 15.85
CA GLU A 151 -13.94 6.80 15.96
C GLU A 151 -14.13 5.96 17.23
N ILE A 152 -13.12 5.19 17.65
CA ILE A 152 -13.17 4.41 18.89
C ILE A 152 -13.13 5.32 20.11
N LEU A 153 -12.18 6.25 20.15
CA LEU A 153 -12.07 7.20 21.26
C LEU A 153 -13.36 8.02 21.43
N GLU A 154 -14.00 8.40 20.31
CA GLU A 154 -15.27 9.09 20.32
C GLU A 154 -16.39 8.23 20.93
N SER A 155 -16.45 6.93 20.59
CA SER A 155 -17.43 6.02 21.17
C SER A 155 -17.27 5.81 22.68
N HIS A 156 -16.06 5.98 23.21
CA HIS A 156 -15.74 5.94 24.64
C HIS A 156 -15.86 7.32 25.32
N GLY A 157 -16.19 8.40 24.57
CA GLY A 157 -16.20 9.76 25.09
C GLY A 157 -14.81 10.28 25.51
N LYS A 158 -13.76 9.76 24.86
CA LYS A 158 -12.35 10.02 25.15
C LYS A 158 -11.58 10.62 23.94
N ASN A 159 -12.29 11.17 22.97
CA ASN A 159 -11.67 11.88 21.83
C ASN A 159 -11.34 13.33 22.24
N ASP A 160 -10.39 13.48 23.15
CA ASP A 160 -9.93 14.76 23.71
C ASP A 160 -8.42 14.95 23.56
N ASP A 161 -7.96 16.19 23.72
CA ASP A 161 -6.56 16.55 23.54
C ASP A 161 -5.64 15.90 24.59
N GLU A 162 -6.13 15.60 25.78
CA GLU A 162 -5.37 14.91 26.83
C GLU A 162 -5.06 13.48 26.40
N THR A 163 -6.05 12.76 25.91
CA THR A 163 -5.89 11.38 25.39
C THR A 163 -4.92 11.36 24.21
N TRP A 164 -5.07 12.26 23.23
CA TRP A 164 -4.16 12.32 22.08
C TRP A 164 -2.73 12.73 22.45
N SER A 165 -2.58 13.63 23.41
CA SER A 165 -1.26 14.00 23.95
C SER A 165 -0.59 12.82 24.64
N SER A 166 -1.34 12.04 25.43
CA SER A 166 -0.88 10.81 26.05
C SER A 166 -0.43 9.78 25.03
N ILE A 167 -1.19 9.54 23.96
CA ILE A 167 -0.81 8.63 22.86
C ILE A 167 0.49 9.10 22.20
N THR A 168 0.60 10.39 21.90
CA THR A 168 1.81 10.96 21.28
C THR A 168 3.04 10.80 22.18
N THR A 169 2.90 11.03 23.48
CA THR A 169 3.97 10.87 24.48
C THR A 169 4.41 9.41 24.60
N ASN A 170 3.48 8.46 24.42
CA ASN A 170 3.76 7.02 24.40
C ASN A 170 4.11 6.51 22.98
N GLN A 171 4.76 7.33 22.15
CA GLN A 171 5.23 6.96 20.81
C GLN A 171 4.14 6.47 19.87
N GLY A 172 2.92 6.92 20.07
CA GLY A 172 1.77 6.53 19.26
C GLY A 172 1.12 5.21 19.67
N SER A 173 1.60 4.56 20.74
CA SER A 173 0.98 3.37 21.34
C SER A 173 -0.26 3.75 22.15
N ILE A 174 -1.23 2.85 22.20
CA ILE A 174 -2.46 2.95 23.00
C ILE A 174 -2.53 1.89 24.11
N SER A 175 -1.47 1.13 24.31
CA SER A 175 -1.43 0.01 25.29
C SER A 175 -1.72 0.43 26.72
N HIS A 176 -1.39 1.69 27.07
CA HIS A 176 -1.59 2.29 28.40
C HIS A 176 -3.01 2.80 28.66
N LEU A 177 -3.90 2.82 27.67
CA LEU A 177 -5.26 3.32 27.83
C LEU A 177 -6.17 2.22 28.41
N ASP A 178 -6.43 2.27 29.72
CA ASP A 178 -7.13 1.21 30.47
C ASP A 178 -8.62 1.09 30.11
N PHE A 179 -9.21 2.13 29.53
CA PHE A 179 -10.62 2.11 29.11
C PHE A 179 -10.87 1.38 27.79
N LEU A 180 -9.81 1.03 27.05
CA LEU A 180 -9.91 0.25 25.82
C LEU A 180 -9.87 -1.25 26.11
N THR A 181 -10.65 -2.00 25.36
CA THR A 181 -10.63 -3.46 25.42
C THR A 181 -9.35 -4.04 24.82
N ASP A 182 -8.98 -5.27 25.17
CA ASP A 182 -7.81 -5.95 24.61
C ASP A 182 -7.90 -6.06 23.07
N LEU A 183 -9.10 -6.31 22.54
CA LEU A 183 -9.32 -6.37 21.09
C LEU A 183 -9.04 -5.01 20.43
N GLU A 184 -9.51 -3.92 21.00
CA GLU A 184 -9.25 -2.58 20.47
C GLU A 184 -7.76 -2.27 20.50
N LYS A 185 -7.06 -2.61 21.59
CA LYS A 185 -5.60 -2.47 21.68
C LYS A 185 -4.88 -3.28 20.62
N ASP A 186 -5.28 -4.53 20.39
CA ASP A 186 -4.69 -5.39 19.37
C ASP A 186 -4.91 -4.88 17.94
N VAL A 187 -6.07 -4.28 17.65
CA VAL A 187 -6.37 -3.67 16.33
C VAL A 187 -5.46 -2.48 16.02
N PHE A 188 -5.12 -1.69 17.03
CA PHE A 188 -4.36 -0.45 16.86
C PHE A 188 -2.90 -0.54 17.34
N LYS A 189 -2.36 -1.76 17.48
CA LYS A 189 -0.91 -1.96 17.67
C LYS A 189 -0.13 -1.25 16.58
N THR A 190 0.93 -0.57 16.99
CA THR A 190 1.92 0.03 16.07
C THR A 190 2.86 -1.03 15.54
N ALA A 191 3.63 -0.71 14.49
CA ALA A 191 4.65 -1.59 13.94
C ALA A 191 5.65 -2.11 14.99
N PHE A 192 5.94 -1.31 16.01
CA PHE A 192 6.90 -1.64 17.07
C PHE A 192 6.33 -2.56 18.16
N GLU A 193 5.03 -2.72 18.21
CA GLU A 193 4.32 -3.59 19.19
C GLU A 193 3.97 -4.97 18.60
N LEU A 194 4.10 -5.12 17.29
CA LEU A 194 3.79 -6.37 16.58
C LEU A 194 4.94 -7.37 16.70
N ASN A 195 4.59 -8.66 16.85
CA ASN A 195 5.57 -9.73 16.81
C ASN A 195 6.06 -9.94 15.36
N GLN A 196 7.37 -9.89 15.17
CA GLN A 196 8.02 -10.03 13.86
C GLN A 196 8.37 -11.50 13.51
N ASN A 197 8.06 -12.46 14.40
CA ASN A 197 8.32 -13.88 14.20
C ASN A 197 7.17 -14.62 13.51
#